data_42cf99da6f4c71d70371923347a2ea63
#
_entry.id   42cf99da6f4c71d70371923347a2ea63
#
_cell.length_a   1.000
_cell.length_b   1.000
_cell.length_c   1.000
_cell.angle_alpha   90.00
_cell.angle_beta   90.00
_cell.angle_gamma   90.00
#
_symmetry.space_group_name_H-M   'P 1'
#
loop_
_entity.id
_entity.type
_entity.pdbx_description
1 polymer ?
#
loop_
_entity_poly.entity_id
_entity_poly.type
_entity_poly.pdbx_seq_one_letter_code
_entity_poly.pdbx_strand_id
1 'polypeptide(L)'
;MAEAGRCLDCKCTECTDACAFMRHYKSYPKKYLREIYNNLSIAMGTRHANKMINSCTLCGQCASVCPHGLNLGETVLEARRIMVEKGKMPSSAFEFALNDLAYSNSELAFLSRCAPGSKRSDYVFFPGCQLTAAAPGTVERTYRDLLERWNEKTGLLLGCCGVTADWAGETALFAKTKE
;
A
#
# COMPACT_ATOMS: atom_id res chain seq x y z
N MET A 1 6.52 -17.10 6.91
CA MET A 1 7.46 -17.54 7.98
C MET A 1 8.60 -18.42 7.45
N ALA A 2 8.35 -19.39 6.58
CA ALA A 2 9.43 -20.23 5.99
C ALA A 2 10.49 -19.43 5.22
N GLU A 3 10.09 -18.42 4.45
CA GLU A 3 11.02 -17.53 3.73
C GLU A 3 11.90 -16.69 4.66
N ALA A 4 11.38 -16.29 5.81
CA ALA A 4 12.16 -15.58 6.81
C ALA A 4 13.36 -16.43 7.32
N GLY A 5 13.18 -17.74 7.47
CA GLY A 5 14.25 -18.66 7.83
C GLY A 5 15.38 -18.67 6.80
N ARG A 6 15.06 -18.74 5.51
CA ARG A 6 16.05 -18.71 4.42
C ARG A 6 16.91 -17.44 4.44
N CYS A 7 16.32 -16.30 4.75
CA CYS A 7 17.06 -15.04 4.89
C CYS A 7 17.99 -15.02 6.11
N LEU A 8 17.65 -15.71 7.20
CA LEU A 8 18.49 -15.79 8.39
C LEU A 8 19.84 -16.45 8.13
N ASP A 9 19.91 -17.36 7.17
CA ASP A 9 21.14 -18.07 6.79
C ASP A 9 21.94 -17.38 5.67
N CYS A 10 21.33 -16.38 5.02
CA CYS A 10 21.95 -15.64 3.94
C CYS A 10 23.18 -14.83 4.42
N LYS A 11 24.25 -14.78 3.61
CA LYS A 11 25.47 -14.01 3.87
C LYS A 11 25.64 -12.78 2.98
N CYS A 12 24.78 -12.60 1.97
CA CYS A 12 24.85 -11.45 1.07
C CYS A 12 24.26 -10.18 1.71
N THR A 13 24.62 -9.01 1.16
CA THR A 13 24.19 -7.68 1.62
C THR A 13 23.43 -6.88 0.55
N GLU A 14 23.24 -7.41 -0.64
CA GLU A 14 22.71 -6.71 -1.81
C GLU A 14 21.37 -6.01 -1.54
N CYS A 15 20.45 -6.68 -0.82
CA CYS A 15 19.19 -6.06 -0.44
C CYS A 15 19.33 -4.90 0.56
N THR A 16 20.35 -4.93 1.42
CA THR A 16 20.68 -3.83 2.35
C THR A 16 21.24 -2.64 1.58
N ASP A 17 22.12 -2.91 0.62
CA ASP A 17 22.75 -1.87 -0.18
C ASP A 17 21.77 -1.20 -1.14
N ALA A 18 20.77 -1.93 -1.61
CA ALA A 18 19.70 -1.41 -2.46
C ALA A 18 18.63 -0.61 -1.68
N CYS A 19 18.44 -0.87 -0.41
CA CYS A 19 17.38 -0.27 0.40
C CYS A 19 17.85 0.96 1.17
N ALA A 20 17.40 2.16 0.79
CA ALA A 20 17.71 3.41 1.50
C ALA A 20 17.30 3.37 2.98
N PHE A 21 16.17 2.74 3.30
CA PHE A 21 15.68 2.55 4.66
C PHE A 21 16.65 1.71 5.50
N MET A 22 17.09 0.54 4.99
CA MET A 22 18.02 -0.33 5.72
C MET A 22 19.38 0.33 5.92
N ARG A 23 19.87 1.08 4.93
CA ARG A 23 21.10 1.88 5.03
C ARG A 23 20.99 2.97 6.10
N HIS A 24 19.89 3.70 6.12
CA HIS A 24 19.66 4.77 7.08
C HIS A 24 19.65 4.25 8.52
N TYR A 25 18.94 3.16 8.77
CA TYR A 25 18.85 2.55 10.11
C TYR A 25 20.03 1.62 10.44
N LYS A 26 21.05 1.54 9.57
CA LYS A 26 22.23 0.65 9.76
C LYS A 26 21.79 -0.78 10.13
N SER A 27 20.74 -1.25 9.49
CA SER A 27 20.15 -2.56 9.71
C SER A 27 20.38 -3.47 8.51
N TYR A 28 20.26 -4.77 8.71
CA TYR A 28 20.34 -5.77 7.66
C TYR A 28 19.20 -6.79 7.81
N PRO A 29 18.81 -7.46 6.73
CA PRO A 29 17.60 -8.29 6.69
C PRO A 29 17.49 -9.31 7.81
N LYS A 30 18.57 -9.98 8.18
CA LYS A 30 18.58 -10.98 9.27
C LYS A 30 18.14 -10.42 10.61
N LYS A 31 18.66 -9.24 10.99
CA LYS A 31 18.27 -8.57 12.22
C LYS A 31 16.79 -8.18 12.15
N TYR A 32 16.39 -7.63 11.02
CA TYR A 32 15.04 -7.19 10.75
C TYR A 32 14.02 -8.34 10.85
N LEU A 33 14.29 -9.45 10.16
CA LEU A 33 13.42 -10.62 10.21
C LEU A 33 13.37 -11.30 11.57
N ARG A 34 14.48 -11.30 12.30
CA ARG A 34 14.50 -11.81 13.68
C ARG A 34 13.64 -10.95 14.60
N GLU A 35 13.69 -9.64 14.46
CA GLU A 35 12.85 -8.71 15.22
C GLU A 35 11.37 -8.87 14.86
N ILE A 36 11.03 -9.01 13.58
CA ILE A 36 9.66 -9.33 13.14
C ILE A 36 9.20 -10.64 13.76
N TYR A 37 9.99 -11.70 13.65
CA TYR A 37 9.65 -13.01 14.20
C TYR A 37 9.39 -12.94 15.72
N ASN A 38 10.28 -12.31 16.46
CA ASN A 38 10.14 -12.16 17.90
C ASN A 38 8.91 -11.32 18.26
N ASN A 39 8.63 -10.25 17.52
CA ASN A 39 7.49 -9.39 17.75
C ASN A 39 6.15 -10.11 17.51
N LEU A 40 6.10 -10.98 16.53
CA LEU A 40 4.88 -11.75 16.19
C LEU A 40 4.69 -12.98 17.10
N SER A 41 5.76 -13.65 17.51
CA SER A 41 5.69 -14.90 18.28
C SER A 41 5.58 -14.70 19.80
N ILE A 42 6.24 -13.72 20.36
CA ILE A 42 6.38 -13.56 21.83
C ILE A 42 5.44 -12.49 22.40
N ALA A 43 4.58 -11.90 21.60
CA ALA A 43 3.62 -10.88 22.07
C ALA A 43 4.21 -9.58 22.64
N MET A 44 5.51 -9.42 22.60
CA MET A 44 6.23 -8.24 23.13
C MET A 44 6.60 -7.32 21.98
N GLY A 45 5.64 -6.48 21.54
CA GLY A 45 5.92 -5.45 20.57
C GLY A 45 7.00 -4.50 21.05
N THR A 46 8.22 -4.69 20.62
CA THR A 46 9.25 -3.68 20.84
C THR A 46 8.94 -2.49 19.95
N ARG A 47 9.05 -1.27 20.46
CA ARG A 47 8.86 -0.03 19.66
C ARG A 47 9.70 -0.03 18.39
N HIS A 48 10.86 -0.68 18.44
CA HIS A 48 11.78 -0.76 17.33
C HIS A 48 11.26 -1.65 16.19
N ALA A 49 10.77 -2.84 16.50
CA ALA A 49 10.19 -3.73 15.48
C ALA A 49 8.95 -3.12 14.82
N ASN A 50 8.06 -2.50 15.61
CA ASN A 50 6.89 -1.80 15.08
C ASN A 50 7.30 -0.66 14.13
N LYS A 51 8.30 0.13 14.50
CA LYS A 51 8.84 1.18 13.65
C LYS A 51 9.40 0.61 12.35
N MET A 52 10.15 -0.47 12.39
CA MET A 52 10.74 -1.09 11.22
C MET A 52 9.67 -1.69 10.30
N ILE A 53 8.69 -2.44 10.83
CA ILE A 53 7.59 -3.02 10.07
C ILE A 53 6.80 -1.92 9.35
N ASN A 54 6.49 -0.82 10.04
CA ASN A 54 5.66 0.25 9.51
C ASN A 54 6.41 1.28 8.65
N SER A 55 7.73 1.26 8.63
CA SER A 55 8.55 2.16 7.79
C SER A 55 8.90 1.56 6.42
N CYS A 56 8.64 0.29 6.18
CA CYS A 56 8.84 -0.31 4.86
C CYS A 56 7.80 0.22 3.87
N THR A 57 8.27 0.74 2.73
CA THR A 57 7.39 1.28 1.69
C THR A 57 6.84 0.22 0.73
N LEU A 58 7.17 -1.05 0.94
CA LEU A 58 6.78 -2.19 0.09
C LEU A 58 7.19 -2.03 -1.38
N CYS A 59 8.25 -1.29 -1.67
CA CYS A 59 8.67 -0.94 -3.04
C CYS A 59 9.22 -2.12 -3.87
N GLY A 60 9.48 -3.27 -3.26
CA GLY A 60 9.99 -4.47 -3.96
C GLY A 60 11.48 -4.45 -4.33
N GLN A 61 12.20 -3.34 -4.14
CA GLN A 61 13.61 -3.23 -4.53
C GLN A 61 14.50 -4.32 -3.93
N CYS A 62 14.28 -4.69 -2.66
CA CYS A 62 15.04 -5.76 -2.02
C CYS A 62 14.78 -7.14 -2.65
N ALA A 63 13.59 -7.37 -3.20
CA ALA A 63 13.26 -8.61 -3.89
C ALA A 63 13.94 -8.69 -5.26
N SER A 64 13.99 -7.57 -6.00
CA SER A 64 14.58 -7.53 -7.35
C SER A 64 16.09 -7.80 -7.38
N VAL A 65 16.80 -7.50 -6.28
CA VAL A 65 18.25 -7.70 -6.17
C VAL A 65 18.63 -8.95 -5.36
N CYS A 66 17.66 -9.67 -4.80
CA CYS A 66 17.94 -10.81 -3.94
C CYS A 66 18.35 -12.04 -4.74
N PRO A 67 19.58 -12.56 -4.61
CA PRO A 67 20.02 -13.75 -5.35
C PRO A 67 19.29 -15.04 -4.95
N HIS A 68 18.59 -15.00 -3.80
CA HIS A 68 17.81 -16.12 -3.28
C HIS A 68 16.29 -15.99 -3.57
N GLY A 69 15.87 -14.97 -4.33
CA GLY A 69 14.49 -14.76 -4.70
C GLY A 69 13.55 -14.47 -3.51
N LEU A 70 14.07 -13.85 -2.44
CA LEU A 70 13.27 -13.54 -1.24
C LEU A 70 12.61 -12.18 -1.36
N ASN A 71 11.31 -12.11 -1.07
CA ASN A 71 10.56 -10.86 -1.03
C ASN A 71 10.33 -10.39 0.42
N LEU A 72 11.22 -9.53 0.89
CA LEU A 72 11.10 -8.95 2.23
C LEU A 72 9.85 -8.05 2.36
N GLY A 73 9.42 -7.40 1.28
CA GLY A 73 8.21 -6.59 1.27
C GLY A 73 6.96 -7.40 1.60
N GLU A 74 6.81 -8.59 1.01
CA GLU A 74 5.71 -9.51 1.35
C GLU A 74 5.76 -9.98 2.79
N THR A 75 6.95 -10.29 3.30
CA THR A 75 7.12 -10.68 4.71
C THR A 75 6.69 -9.56 5.66
N VAL A 76 7.02 -8.31 5.31
CA VAL A 76 6.61 -7.13 6.09
C VAL A 76 5.09 -6.90 5.99
N LEU A 77 4.51 -7.04 4.80
CA LEU A 77 3.07 -6.92 4.62
C LEU A 77 2.30 -7.96 5.42
N GLU A 78 2.75 -9.21 5.39
CA GLU A 78 2.18 -10.28 6.20
C GLU A 78 2.31 -10.00 7.70
N ALA A 79 3.43 -9.45 8.14
CA ALA A 79 3.61 -9.01 9.53
C ALA A 79 2.59 -7.93 9.93
N ARG A 80 2.29 -6.97 9.04
CA ARG A 80 1.25 -5.95 9.27
C ARG A 80 -0.13 -6.57 9.41
N ARG A 81 -0.50 -7.50 8.53
CA ARG A 81 -1.78 -8.23 8.57
C ARG A 81 -1.96 -8.96 9.90
N ILE A 82 -0.94 -9.70 10.34
CA ILE A 82 -0.94 -10.37 11.64
C ILE A 82 -1.05 -9.37 12.81
N MET A 83 -0.40 -8.22 12.73
CA MET A 83 -0.49 -7.18 13.75
C MET A 83 -1.89 -6.58 13.84
N VAL A 84 -2.56 -6.34 12.71
CA VAL A 84 -3.95 -5.89 12.64
C VAL A 84 -4.87 -6.94 13.22
N GLU A 85 -4.79 -8.19 12.76
CA GLU A 85 -5.58 -9.32 13.24
C GLU A 85 -5.49 -9.49 14.76
N LYS A 86 -4.30 -9.33 15.32
CA LYS A 86 -4.05 -9.44 16.77
C LYS A 86 -4.34 -8.15 17.56
N GLY A 87 -4.82 -7.10 16.92
CA GLY A 87 -5.03 -5.80 17.57
C GLY A 87 -3.74 -5.14 18.11
N LYS A 88 -2.59 -5.43 17.50
CA LYS A 88 -1.27 -4.94 17.93
C LYS A 88 -0.71 -3.84 17.01
N MET A 89 -1.40 -3.53 15.92
CA MET A 89 -1.01 -2.43 15.05
C MET A 89 -1.19 -1.11 15.80
N PRO A 90 -0.16 -0.25 15.92
CA PRO A 90 -0.32 1.07 16.51
C PRO A 90 -1.31 1.89 15.68
N SER A 91 -2.34 2.45 16.30
CA SER A 91 -3.37 3.26 15.63
C SER A 91 -2.77 4.40 14.80
N SER A 92 -1.71 5.04 15.30
CA SER A 92 -1.02 6.14 14.61
C SER A 92 -0.21 5.73 13.39
N ALA A 93 0.04 4.44 13.16
CA ALA A 93 0.95 3.98 12.09
C ALA A 93 0.46 4.34 10.69
N PHE A 94 -0.86 4.21 10.46
CA PHE A 94 -1.51 4.47 9.17
C PHE A 94 -2.73 5.37 9.29
N GLU A 95 -2.94 6.02 10.43
CA GLU A 95 -4.13 6.83 10.73
C GLU A 95 -4.43 7.86 9.65
N PHE A 96 -3.44 8.64 9.25
CA PHE A 96 -3.62 9.65 8.20
C PHE A 96 -4.09 9.03 6.88
N ALA A 97 -3.41 7.97 6.42
CA ALA A 97 -3.72 7.33 5.14
C ALA A 97 -5.07 6.62 5.13
N LEU A 98 -5.48 6.04 6.27
CA LEU A 98 -6.78 5.39 6.42
C LEU A 98 -7.92 6.41 6.53
N ASN A 99 -7.70 7.54 7.19
CA ASN A 99 -8.66 8.65 7.23
C ASN A 99 -8.84 9.28 5.86
N ASP A 100 -7.75 9.49 5.11
CA ASP A 100 -7.79 10.00 3.74
C ASP A 100 -8.56 9.05 2.80
N LEU A 101 -8.35 7.73 2.94
CA LEU A 101 -9.12 6.72 2.23
C LEU A 101 -10.61 6.80 2.56
N ALA A 102 -10.94 6.87 3.85
CA ALA A 102 -12.33 6.95 4.31
C ALA A 102 -13.02 8.21 3.78
N TYR A 103 -12.34 9.35 3.81
CA TYR A 103 -12.85 10.61 3.26
C TYR A 103 -13.06 10.52 1.75
N SER A 104 -12.06 10.00 1.02
CA SER A 104 -12.11 9.91 -0.45
C SER A 104 -13.23 8.98 -0.98
N ASN A 105 -13.69 8.04 -0.16
CA ASN A 105 -14.79 7.12 -0.48
C ASN A 105 -16.10 7.46 0.25
N SER A 106 -16.16 8.62 0.91
CA SER A 106 -17.39 9.12 1.54
C SER A 106 -18.33 9.77 0.51
N GLU A 107 -19.57 9.96 0.89
CA GLU A 107 -20.59 10.68 0.10
C GLU A 107 -20.17 12.11 -0.29
N LEU A 108 -19.23 12.70 0.43
CA LEU A 108 -18.74 14.06 0.19
C LEU A 108 -17.72 14.14 -0.96
N ALA A 109 -16.97 13.05 -1.20
CA ALA A 109 -15.84 13.05 -2.16
C ALA A 109 -15.96 12.00 -3.25
N PHE A 110 -16.71 10.93 -3.02
CA PHE A 110 -16.90 9.87 -4.00
C PHE A 110 -17.85 10.31 -5.11
N LEU A 111 -17.48 10.07 -6.36
CA LEU A 111 -18.33 10.31 -7.52
C LEU A 111 -18.20 9.14 -8.51
N SER A 112 -19.34 8.57 -8.88
CA SER A 112 -19.45 7.62 -9.99
C SER A 112 -20.49 8.13 -10.98
N ARG A 113 -20.08 8.40 -12.21
CA ARG A 113 -20.98 8.86 -13.28
C ARG A 113 -20.68 8.13 -14.58
N CYS A 114 -21.73 7.74 -15.27
CA CYS A 114 -21.63 7.27 -16.64
C CYS A 114 -21.22 8.40 -17.59
N ALA A 115 -20.89 8.03 -18.81
CA ALA A 115 -20.66 8.96 -19.92
C ALA A 115 -21.82 9.96 -20.08
N PRO A 116 -21.55 11.22 -20.44
CA PRO A 116 -22.58 12.24 -20.60
C PRO A 116 -23.73 11.78 -21.51
N GLY A 117 -24.98 12.05 -21.10
CA GLY A 117 -26.17 11.65 -21.88
C GLY A 117 -26.44 10.14 -21.95
N SER A 118 -25.68 9.29 -21.26
CA SER A 118 -25.81 7.84 -21.33
C SER A 118 -26.02 7.22 -19.94
N LYS A 119 -26.69 6.06 -19.93
CA LYS A 119 -26.81 5.20 -18.73
C LYS A 119 -25.66 4.16 -18.64
N ARG A 120 -24.75 4.15 -19.61
CA ARG A 120 -23.66 3.20 -19.75
C ARG A 120 -22.41 3.90 -20.25
N SER A 121 -21.25 3.40 -19.86
CA SER A 121 -19.95 3.83 -20.36
C SER A 121 -19.19 2.63 -20.91
N ASP A 122 -18.47 2.84 -22.02
CA ASP A 122 -17.57 1.82 -22.57
C ASP A 122 -16.21 1.85 -21.85
N TYR A 123 -15.86 3.03 -21.34
CA TYR A 123 -14.60 3.29 -20.61
C TYR A 123 -14.91 4.02 -19.31
N VAL A 124 -14.00 3.91 -18.33
CA VAL A 124 -14.07 4.66 -17.07
C VAL A 124 -12.73 5.33 -16.83
N PHE A 125 -12.73 6.64 -16.66
CA PHE A 125 -11.57 7.38 -16.20
C PHE A 125 -11.53 7.39 -14.67
N PHE A 126 -10.50 6.78 -14.11
CA PHE A 126 -10.23 6.73 -12.68
C PHE A 126 -8.87 7.37 -12.37
N PRO A 127 -8.82 8.68 -12.07
CA PRO A 127 -7.57 9.39 -11.80
C PRO A 127 -6.92 9.03 -10.44
N GLY A 128 -7.70 8.46 -9.53
CA GLY A 128 -7.31 8.18 -8.15
C GLY A 128 -7.39 9.40 -7.24
N CYS A 129 -7.46 9.16 -5.92
CA CYS A 129 -7.66 10.20 -4.91
C CYS A 129 -6.55 11.26 -4.89
N GLN A 130 -5.28 10.85 -4.99
CA GLN A 130 -4.14 11.76 -4.89
C GLN A 130 -4.09 12.77 -6.04
N LEU A 131 -4.29 12.33 -7.28
CA LEU A 131 -4.29 13.25 -8.43
C LEU A 131 -5.52 14.17 -8.40
N THR A 132 -6.68 13.63 -8.00
CA THR A 132 -7.91 14.41 -7.86
C THR A 132 -7.75 15.54 -6.82
N ALA A 133 -7.12 15.26 -5.70
CA ALA A 133 -6.89 16.25 -4.65
C ALA A 133 -5.80 17.27 -5.02
N ALA A 134 -4.68 16.81 -5.57
CA ALA A 134 -3.51 17.66 -5.84
C ALA A 134 -3.65 18.53 -7.10
N ALA A 135 -4.35 18.05 -8.12
CA ALA A 135 -4.44 18.71 -9.42
C ALA A 135 -5.82 18.54 -10.11
N PRO A 136 -6.92 19.00 -9.50
CA PRO A 136 -8.27 18.81 -10.03
C PRO A 136 -8.44 19.38 -11.44
N GLY A 137 -7.84 20.52 -11.76
CA GLY A 137 -7.86 21.08 -13.10
C GLY A 137 -7.19 20.20 -14.17
N THR A 138 -6.20 19.39 -13.78
CA THR A 138 -5.58 18.42 -14.70
C THR A 138 -6.53 17.25 -14.93
N VAL A 139 -7.20 16.76 -13.89
CA VAL A 139 -8.21 15.70 -14.00
C VAL A 139 -9.33 16.14 -14.94
N GLU A 140 -9.85 17.37 -14.79
CA GLU A 140 -10.91 17.91 -15.63
C GLU A 140 -10.48 18.02 -17.11
N ARG A 141 -9.31 18.58 -17.39
CA ARG A 141 -8.78 18.67 -18.76
C ARG A 141 -8.59 17.30 -19.40
N THR A 142 -8.01 16.35 -18.65
CA THR A 142 -7.81 14.98 -19.13
C THR A 142 -9.15 14.31 -19.44
N TYR A 143 -10.15 14.47 -18.57
CA TYR A 143 -11.46 13.89 -18.78
C TYR A 143 -12.15 14.45 -20.03
N ARG A 144 -12.07 15.76 -20.27
CA ARG A 144 -12.59 16.38 -21.51
C ARG A 144 -11.91 15.83 -22.76
N ASP A 145 -10.58 15.72 -22.76
CA ASP A 145 -9.81 15.14 -23.87
C ASP A 145 -10.22 13.68 -24.15
N LEU A 146 -10.46 12.89 -23.10
CA LEU A 146 -10.94 11.52 -23.24
C LEU A 146 -12.37 11.44 -23.82
N LEU A 147 -13.25 12.36 -23.43
CA LEU A 147 -14.61 12.44 -24.02
C LEU A 147 -14.55 12.75 -25.51
N GLU A 148 -13.74 13.72 -25.91
CA GLU A 148 -13.56 14.08 -27.32
C GLU A 148 -12.98 12.92 -28.14
N ARG A 149 -11.94 12.24 -27.63
CA ARG A 149 -11.27 11.13 -28.33
C ARG A 149 -12.14 9.88 -28.48
N TRP A 150 -13.01 9.62 -27.52
CA TRP A 150 -13.81 8.39 -27.47
C TRP A 150 -15.31 8.63 -27.61
N ASN A 151 -15.69 9.69 -28.37
CA ASN A 151 -17.08 9.99 -28.74
C ASN A 151 -18.02 9.96 -27.51
N GLU A 152 -17.62 10.65 -26.42
CA GLU A 152 -18.41 10.78 -25.20
C GLU A 152 -18.79 9.43 -24.52
N LYS A 153 -17.99 8.39 -24.70
CA LYS A 153 -18.26 7.06 -24.13
C LYS A 153 -17.55 6.80 -22.79
N THR A 154 -16.89 7.81 -22.24
CA THR A 154 -16.09 7.69 -21.01
C THR A 154 -16.87 8.17 -19.80
N GLY A 155 -17.06 7.29 -18.81
CA GLY A 155 -17.55 7.63 -17.48
C GLY A 155 -16.43 8.18 -16.60
N LEU A 156 -16.79 8.75 -15.44
CA LEU A 156 -15.85 9.27 -14.46
C LEU A 156 -16.08 8.58 -13.10
N LEU A 157 -15.00 8.08 -12.51
CA LEU A 157 -14.97 7.53 -11.17
C LEU A 157 -13.94 8.29 -10.33
N LEU A 158 -14.39 9.04 -9.34
CA LEU A 158 -13.55 9.69 -8.33
C LEU A 158 -13.67 8.95 -7.01
N GLY A 159 -12.53 8.62 -6.41
CA GLY A 159 -12.46 7.87 -5.17
C GLY A 159 -11.07 7.33 -4.92
N CYS A 160 -10.91 6.55 -3.85
CA CYS A 160 -9.67 5.87 -3.51
C CYS A 160 -9.76 4.38 -3.84
N CYS A 161 -8.71 3.82 -4.45
CA CYS A 161 -8.62 2.38 -4.78
C CYS A 161 -8.45 1.46 -3.55
N GLY A 162 -8.27 2.03 -2.36
CA GLY A 162 -8.09 1.25 -1.14
C GLY A 162 -6.69 0.69 -0.89
N VAL A 163 -5.73 0.91 -1.78
CA VAL A 163 -4.38 0.32 -1.66
C VAL A 163 -3.69 0.66 -0.34
N THR A 164 -4.00 1.81 0.26
CA THR A 164 -3.47 2.20 1.58
C THR A 164 -3.93 1.27 2.70
N ALA A 165 -5.16 0.74 2.61
CA ALA A 165 -5.66 -0.27 3.54
C ALA A 165 -4.90 -1.60 3.37
N ASP A 166 -4.65 -2.04 2.12
CA ASP A 166 -3.83 -3.24 1.88
C ASP A 166 -2.42 -3.08 2.46
N TRP A 167 -1.77 -1.95 2.19
CA TRP A 167 -0.43 -1.65 2.73
C TRP A 167 -0.38 -1.55 4.26
N ALA A 168 -1.47 -1.13 4.88
CA ALA A 168 -1.61 -1.10 6.33
C ALA A 168 -1.84 -2.48 6.95
N GLY A 169 -2.17 -3.49 6.15
CA GLY A 169 -2.56 -4.82 6.60
C GLY A 169 -4.05 -4.96 6.92
N GLU A 170 -4.86 -3.95 6.61
CA GLU A 170 -6.31 -3.89 6.83
C GLU A 170 -7.07 -4.63 5.72
N THR A 171 -6.92 -5.96 5.69
CA THR A 171 -7.43 -6.81 4.61
C THR A 171 -8.95 -6.71 4.43
N ALA A 172 -9.70 -6.66 5.53
CA ALA A 172 -11.17 -6.55 5.50
C ALA A 172 -11.61 -5.18 4.93
N LEU A 173 -10.94 -4.11 5.34
CA LEU A 173 -11.22 -2.76 4.82
C LEU A 173 -10.89 -2.68 3.33
N PHE A 174 -9.75 -3.26 2.90
CA PHE A 174 -9.37 -3.30 1.49
C PHE A 174 -10.37 -4.09 0.64
N ALA A 175 -10.87 -5.24 1.13
CA ALA A 175 -11.91 -6.00 0.45
C ALA A 175 -13.18 -5.17 0.25
N LYS A 176 -13.64 -4.48 1.30
CA LYS A 176 -14.83 -3.62 1.26
C LYS A 176 -14.71 -2.45 0.27
N THR A 177 -13.51 -1.94 0.02
CA THR A 177 -13.32 -0.82 -0.93
C THR A 177 -13.43 -1.24 -2.40
N LYS A 178 -13.55 -2.54 -2.70
CA LYS A 178 -13.70 -3.08 -4.05
C LYS A 178 -15.16 -3.41 -4.42
N GLU A 179 -16.04 -3.34 -3.44
CA GLU A 179 -17.49 -3.54 -3.61
C GLU A 179 -18.18 -2.24 -4.00
#